data_e6344122f7b78d8dbad20e70c1e32995
#
_entry.id   e6344122f7b78d8dbad20e70c1e32995
#
_cell.length_a   1.000
_cell.length_b   1.000
_cell.length_c   1.000
_cell.angle_alpha   90.00
_cell.angle_beta   90.00
_cell.angle_gamma   90.00
#
_symmetry.space_group_name_H-M   'P 1'
#
loop_
_entity.id
_entity.type
_entity.pdbx_description
1 polymer ?
#
loop_
_entity_poly.entity_id
_entity_poly.type
_entity_poly.pdbx_seq_one_letter_code
_entity_poly.pdbx_strand_id
1 'polypeptide(L)'
;MAAGDTQITISGNLVDDPELRFTPSGQPVAKFRVASTPRFLDKNTNEWKDGDSLFLTCNVWRQAAENVAESLTRGMRVIVSGRLRQRSYETKEGEKRTVYEIEVDDVGPSLKNASAKVNRATRNGSGGGQGGGRPAGGQSGGSGSAGGGDTDPWASDGGGSYTDEPPF
;
A
#
# COMPACT_ATOMS: atom_id res chain seq x y z
N MET A 1 7.05 -1.30 -17.12
CA MET A 1 7.92 -2.43 -16.71
C MET A 1 8.90 -2.69 -17.84
N ALA A 2 10.19 -2.68 -17.55
CA ALA A 2 11.18 -3.11 -18.52
C ALA A 2 11.21 -4.66 -18.54
N ALA A 3 11.43 -5.24 -19.71
CA ALA A 3 11.62 -6.68 -19.81
C ALA A 3 12.90 -7.06 -19.06
N GLY A 4 12.82 -8.06 -18.16
CA GLY A 4 13.95 -8.52 -17.36
C GLY A 4 14.12 -7.84 -15.98
N ASP A 5 13.19 -6.98 -15.55
CA ASP A 5 13.19 -6.48 -14.18
C ASP A 5 13.02 -7.62 -13.17
N THR A 6 13.87 -7.64 -12.13
CA THR A 6 13.77 -8.63 -11.05
C THR A 6 12.68 -8.22 -10.08
N GLN A 7 11.56 -8.92 -10.13
CA GLN A 7 10.45 -8.71 -9.20
C GLN A 7 10.74 -9.39 -7.86
N ILE A 8 10.42 -8.69 -6.77
CA ILE A 8 10.57 -9.21 -5.40
C ILE A 8 9.38 -8.79 -4.56
N THR A 9 8.96 -9.68 -3.69
CA THR A 9 7.99 -9.37 -2.62
C THR A 9 8.63 -9.70 -1.28
N ILE A 10 8.61 -8.74 -0.37
CA ILE A 10 9.16 -8.88 0.98
C ILE A 10 8.10 -8.50 2.02
N SER A 11 8.07 -9.22 3.12
CA SER A 11 7.31 -8.83 4.29
C SER A 11 8.23 -8.67 5.49
N GLY A 12 8.03 -7.59 6.22
CA GLY A 12 8.89 -7.26 7.35
C GLY A 12 8.38 -6.05 8.12
N ASN A 13 9.17 -5.56 9.05
CA ASN A 13 8.81 -4.42 9.87
C ASN A 13 9.58 -3.18 9.44
N LEU A 14 8.93 -2.02 9.47
CA LEU A 14 9.61 -0.75 9.24
C LEU A 14 10.62 -0.50 10.35
N VAL A 15 11.85 -0.18 9.96
CA VAL A 15 12.94 0.16 10.87
C VAL A 15 12.81 1.58 11.38
N ASP A 16 12.39 2.47 10.49
CA ASP A 16 12.22 3.90 10.72
C ASP A 16 10.90 4.37 10.12
N ASP A 17 10.44 5.57 10.51
CA ASP A 17 9.31 6.21 9.85
C ASP A 17 9.66 6.53 8.38
N PRO A 18 8.69 6.41 7.45
CA PRO A 18 8.92 6.80 6.07
C PRO A 18 9.30 8.27 5.94
N GLU A 19 10.38 8.55 5.24
CA GLU A 19 10.83 9.90 4.95
C GLU A 19 10.26 10.36 3.61
N LEU A 20 9.35 11.34 3.66
CA LEU A 20 8.79 11.96 2.45
C LEU A 20 9.68 13.14 2.02
N ARG A 21 10.08 13.10 0.77
CA ARG A 21 10.83 14.19 0.11
C ARG A 21 10.20 14.53 -1.23
N PHE A 22 10.49 15.71 -1.72
CA PHE A 22 10.09 16.15 -3.06
C PHE A 22 11.32 16.32 -3.93
N THR A 23 11.24 15.79 -5.15
CA THR A 23 12.29 16.01 -6.15
C THR A 23 12.31 17.47 -6.62
N PRO A 24 13.40 17.94 -7.28
CA PRO A 24 13.41 19.29 -7.87
C PRO A 24 12.27 19.55 -8.86
N SER A 25 11.74 18.49 -9.49
CA SER A 25 10.56 18.54 -10.35
C SER A 25 9.22 18.54 -9.59
N GLY A 26 9.25 18.51 -8.24
CA GLY A 26 8.07 18.53 -7.38
C GLY A 26 7.37 17.20 -7.20
N GLN A 27 7.98 16.07 -7.59
CA GLN A 27 7.39 14.75 -7.38
C GLN A 27 7.70 14.22 -5.98
N PRO A 28 6.68 13.73 -5.23
CA PRO A 28 6.89 13.13 -3.93
C PRO A 28 7.56 11.75 -4.04
N VAL A 29 8.51 11.50 -3.15
CA VAL A 29 9.20 10.24 -2.96
C VAL A 29 9.25 9.92 -1.48
N ALA A 30 8.77 8.76 -1.09
CA ALA A 30 8.92 8.25 0.27
C ALA A 30 10.00 7.15 0.31
N LYS A 31 10.92 7.29 1.25
CA LYS A 31 11.99 6.32 1.48
C LYS A 31 11.83 5.73 2.88
N PHE A 32 11.90 4.40 2.98
CA PHE A 32 11.88 3.69 4.25
C PHE A 32 12.67 2.39 4.17
N ARG A 33 13.04 1.83 5.32
CA ARG A 33 13.72 0.54 5.40
C ARG A 33 12.80 -0.51 6.01
N VAL A 34 12.84 -1.71 5.44
CA VAL A 34 12.15 -2.89 5.94
C VAL A 34 13.16 -3.91 6.42
N ALA A 35 12.95 -4.40 7.63
CA ALA A 35 13.68 -5.54 8.18
C ALA A 35 12.82 -6.80 8.07
N SER A 36 13.29 -7.77 7.31
CA SER A 36 12.68 -9.10 7.22
C SER A 36 13.54 -10.08 8.00
N THR A 37 13.02 -10.57 9.11
CA THR A 37 13.73 -11.49 10.01
C THR A 37 13.06 -12.85 9.94
N PRO A 38 13.74 -13.88 9.40
CA PRO A 38 13.22 -15.24 9.43
C PRO A 38 13.24 -15.79 10.85
N ARG A 39 12.27 -16.61 11.19
CA ARG A 39 12.27 -17.35 12.46
C ARG A 39 12.36 -18.84 12.17
N PHE A 40 13.16 -19.53 12.92
CA PHE A 40 13.31 -20.98 12.84
C PHE A 40 13.20 -21.62 14.22
N LEU A 41 12.71 -22.85 14.23
CA LEU A 41 12.63 -23.65 15.44
C LEU A 41 14.00 -24.33 15.67
N ASP A 42 14.65 -24.01 16.76
CA ASP A 42 15.84 -24.73 17.20
C ASP A 42 15.41 -26.10 17.75
N LYS A 43 15.78 -27.16 17.03
CA LYS A 43 15.40 -28.54 17.38
C LYS A 43 16.04 -29.04 18.68
N ASN A 44 17.13 -28.42 19.13
CA ASN A 44 17.83 -28.84 20.34
C ASN A 44 17.18 -28.25 21.59
N THR A 45 16.74 -26.98 21.53
CA THR A 45 16.11 -26.27 22.63
C THR A 45 14.59 -26.25 22.54
N ASN A 46 14.03 -26.64 21.37
CA ASN A 46 12.61 -26.54 21.04
C ASN A 46 12.04 -25.11 21.16
N GLU A 47 12.88 -24.12 20.94
CA GLU A 47 12.55 -22.70 21.02
C GLU A 47 12.63 -22.04 19.65
N TRP A 48 11.76 -21.04 19.43
CA TRP A 48 11.80 -20.23 18.24
C TRP A 48 12.90 -19.16 18.35
N LYS A 49 13.85 -19.19 17.44
CA LYS A 49 14.94 -18.21 17.33
C LYS A 49 14.80 -17.35 16.10
N ASP A 50 15.22 -16.10 16.22
CA ASP A 50 15.32 -15.18 15.10
C ASP A 50 16.64 -15.43 14.35
N GLY A 51 16.56 -15.49 13.03
CA GLY A 51 17.73 -15.57 12.16
C GLY A 51 18.24 -14.18 11.79
N ASP A 52 19.17 -14.15 10.85
CA ASP A 52 19.73 -12.89 10.34
C ASP A 52 18.67 -12.07 9.62
N SER A 53 18.57 -10.81 9.99
CA SER A 53 17.62 -9.89 9.39
C SER A 53 18.14 -9.38 8.04
N LEU A 54 17.29 -9.45 7.03
CA LEU A 54 17.52 -8.80 5.75
C LEU A 54 16.95 -7.38 5.80
N PHE A 55 17.80 -6.39 5.53
CA PHE A 55 17.40 -4.99 5.47
C PHE A 55 17.37 -4.52 4.01
N LEU A 56 16.22 -4.04 3.56
CA LEU A 56 16.08 -3.46 2.24
C LEU A 56 15.50 -2.05 2.32
N THR A 57 16.09 -1.17 1.54
CA THR A 57 15.58 0.19 1.34
C THR A 57 14.50 0.17 0.26
N CYS A 58 13.37 0.79 0.55
CA CYS A 58 12.22 0.89 -0.33
C CYS A 58 12.00 2.34 -0.74
N ASN A 59 11.81 2.58 -2.03
CA ASN A 59 11.51 3.88 -2.60
C ASN A 59 10.14 3.83 -3.26
N VAL A 60 9.23 4.68 -2.81
CA VAL A 60 7.85 4.80 -3.32
C VAL A 60 7.69 6.17 -3.96
N TRP A 61 7.01 6.24 -5.09
CA TRP A 61 6.90 7.46 -5.88
C TRP A 61 5.46 7.97 -5.96
N ARG A 62 5.32 9.28 -6.19
CA ARG A 62 4.06 9.96 -6.50
C ARG A 62 3.05 9.87 -5.36
N GLN A 63 1.77 9.75 -5.68
CA GLN A 63 0.68 9.72 -4.70
C GLN A 63 0.85 8.60 -3.66
N ALA A 64 1.37 7.45 -4.06
CA ALA A 64 1.65 6.35 -3.12
C ALA A 64 2.69 6.75 -2.05
N ALA A 65 3.64 7.62 -2.38
CA ALA A 65 4.62 8.14 -1.43
C ALA A 65 3.97 8.95 -0.31
N GLU A 66 3.03 9.83 -0.65
CA GLU A 66 2.28 10.63 0.30
C GLU A 66 1.40 9.74 1.19
N ASN A 67 0.71 8.77 0.59
CA ASN A 67 -0.12 7.82 1.32
C ASN A 67 0.70 6.97 2.30
N VAL A 68 1.89 6.53 1.90
CA VAL A 68 2.82 5.79 2.76
C VAL A 68 3.27 6.63 3.94
N ALA A 69 3.68 7.88 3.70
CA ALA A 69 4.13 8.79 4.75
C ALA A 69 3.03 9.11 5.77
N GLU A 70 1.77 9.15 5.31
CA GLU A 70 0.61 9.40 6.17
C GLU A 70 0.19 8.14 6.96
N SER A 71 0.35 6.95 6.37
CA SER A 71 -0.26 5.73 6.89
C SER A 71 0.68 4.82 7.66
N LEU A 72 1.97 4.79 7.30
CA LEU A 72 2.94 3.87 7.84
C LEU A 72 3.87 4.53 8.84
N THR A 73 4.15 3.81 9.93
CA THR A 73 5.08 4.26 10.97
C THR A 73 6.07 3.17 11.33
N ARG A 74 7.16 3.55 11.99
CA ARG A 74 8.17 2.62 12.52
C ARG A 74 7.53 1.48 13.31
N GLY A 75 8.03 0.27 13.08
CA GLY A 75 7.57 -0.95 13.75
C GLY A 75 6.39 -1.63 13.09
N MET A 76 5.65 -0.95 12.22
CA MET A 76 4.57 -1.58 11.47
C MET A 76 5.08 -2.70 10.56
N ARG A 77 4.35 -3.82 10.55
CA ARG A 77 4.61 -4.89 9.60
C ARG A 77 3.94 -4.58 8.28
N VAL A 78 4.72 -4.66 7.21
CA VAL A 78 4.27 -4.35 5.84
C VAL A 78 4.57 -5.49 4.88
N ILE A 79 3.85 -5.49 3.78
CA ILE A 79 4.15 -6.29 2.59
C ILE A 79 4.50 -5.29 1.49
N VAL A 80 5.65 -5.49 0.87
CA VAL A 80 6.18 -4.63 -0.19
C VAL A 80 6.43 -5.48 -1.42
N SER A 81 5.90 -5.07 -2.55
CA SER A 81 6.16 -5.65 -3.85
C SER A 81 6.76 -4.61 -4.78
N GLY A 82 7.77 -4.99 -5.54
CA GLY A 82 8.44 -4.07 -6.44
C GLY A 82 9.63 -4.70 -7.15
N ARG A 83 10.42 -3.85 -7.76
CA ARG A 83 11.58 -4.23 -8.56
C ARG A 83 12.86 -4.03 -7.76
N LEU A 84 13.66 -5.09 -7.65
CA LEU A 84 14.96 -5.02 -7.01
C LEU A 84 15.93 -4.28 -7.94
N ARG A 85 16.53 -3.22 -7.42
CA ARG A 85 17.53 -2.40 -8.10
C ARG A 85 18.86 -2.47 -7.36
N GLN A 86 19.91 -2.65 -8.13
CA GLN A 86 21.28 -2.54 -7.63
C GLN A 86 21.84 -1.17 -8.03
N ARG A 87 22.37 -0.45 -7.06
CA ARG A 87 23.12 0.78 -7.27
C ARG A 87 24.52 0.64 -6.73
N SER A 88 25.47 1.06 -7.53
CA SER A 88 26.87 1.16 -7.08
C SER A 88 27.26 2.63 -7.04
N TYR A 89 27.89 3.03 -5.97
CA TYR A 89 28.43 4.37 -5.80
C TYR A 89 29.82 4.30 -5.20
N GLU A 90 30.62 5.31 -5.45
CA GLU A 90 31.98 5.45 -4.91
C GLU A 90 31.93 6.38 -3.69
N THR A 91 32.53 5.94 -2.59
CA THR A 91 32.64 6.75 -1.39
C THR A 91 33.73 7.83 -1.59
N LYS A 92 33.74 8.84 -0.71
CA LYS A 92 34.79 9.88 -0.72
C LYS A 92 36.18 9.32 -0.56
N GLU A 93 36.33 8.09 -0.05
CA GLU A 93 37.57 7.37 0.16
C GLU A 93 37.94 6.48 -1.03
N GLY A 94 37.18 6.50 -2.12
CA GLY A 94 37.43 5.74 -3.34
C GLY A 94 36.93 4.29 -3.32
N GLU A 95 36.20 3.88 -2.29
CA GLU A 95 35.62 2.55 -2.20
C GLU A 95 34.30 2.46 -3.00
N LYS A 96 34.20 1.44 -3.84
CA LYS A 96 32.94 1.10 -4.51
C LYS A 96 32.03 0.35 -3.55
N ARG A 97 30.85 0.91 -3.30
CA ARG A 97 29.80 0.26 -2.51
C ARG A 97 28.59 -0.05 -3.36
N THR A 98 28.08 -1.24 -3.18
CA THR A 98 26.86 -1.70 -3.83
C THR A 98 25.73 -1.74 -2.81
N VAL A 99 24.62 -1.13 -3.15
CA VAL A 99 23.38 -1.16 -2.36
C VAL A 99 22.25 -1.73 -3.18
N TYR A 100 21.38 -2.46 -2.51
CA TYR A 100 20.17 -3.02 -3.09
C TYR A 100 18.96 -2.25 -2.55
N GLU A 101 18.13 -1.80 -3.45
CA GLU A 101 16.93 -1.03 -3.15
C GLU A 101 15.73 -1.64 -3.87
N ILE A 102 14.53 -1.49 -3.31
CA ILE A 102 13.28 -1.87 -3.98
C ILE A 102 12.64 -0.60 -4.52
N GLU A 103 12.44 -0.56 -5.82
CA GLU A 103 11.55 0.40 -6.45
C GLU A 103 10.12 -0.17 -6.34
N VAL A 104 9.35 0.40 -5.42
CA VAL A 104 8.08 -0.18 -4.97
C VAL A 104 6.99 0.04 -6.00
N ASP A 105 6.32 -1.03 -6.39
CA ASP A 105 5.13 -1.00 -7.21
C ASP A 105 3.87 -1.00 -6.34
N ASP A 106 3.88 -1.76 -5.22
CA ASP A 106 2.77 -1.82 -4.26
C ASP A 106 3.26 -2.04 -2.83
N VAL A 107 2.58 -1.43 -1.85
CA VAL A 107 2.90 -1.57 -0.43
C VAL A 107 1.65 -1.40 0.42
N GLY A 108 1.55 -2.21 1.46
CA GLY A 108 0.46 -2.12 2.42
C GLY A 108 0.81 -2.70 3.79
N PRO A 109 0.03 -2.37 4.81
CA PRO A 109 0.17 -2.99 6.11
C PRO A 109 -0.17 -4.48 6.05
N SER A 110 0.62 -5.31 6.74
CA SER A 110 0.32 -6.72 6.89
C SER A 110 -0.75 -6.92 7.97
N LEU A 111 -1.84 -7.58 7.62
CA LEU A 111 -2.94 -7.87 8.56
C LEU A 111 -2.73 -9.15 9.36
N LYS A 112 -1.55 -9.76 9.30
CA LYS A 112 -1.24 -10.98 10.05
C LYS A 112 -1.46 -10.82 11.56
N ASN A 113 -1.06 -9.68 12.12
CA ASN A 113 -1.11 -9.40 13.56
C ASN A 113 -1.74 -8.04 13.87
N ALA A 114 -2.41 -7.42 12.91
CA ALA A 114 -3.02 -6.11 13.04
C ALA A 114 -4.25 -6.00 12.15
N SER A 115 -5.12 -5.04 12.45
CA SER A 115 -6.22 -4.63 11.58
C SER A 115 -5.95 -3.24 11.02
N ALA A 116 -6.53 -2.91 9.87
CA ALA A 116 -6.43 -1.60 9.25
C ALA A 116 -7.79 -1.15 8.71
N LYS A 117 -8.04 0.15 8.81
CA LYS A 117 -9.17 0.80 8.14
C LYS A 117 -8.63 1.52 6.92
N VAL A 118 -9.27 1.34 5.78
CA VAL A 118 -8.85 1.94 4.51
C VAL A 118 -9.73 3.15 4.21
N ASN A 119 -9.10 4.31 4.06
CA ASN A 119 -9.73 5.51 3.57
C ASN A 119 -9.33 5.69 2.10
N ARG A 120 -10.31 5.84 1.22
CA ARG A 120 -10.02 6.07 -0.19
C ARG A 120 -9.40 7.46 -0.37
N ALA A 121 -8.19 7.52 -0.91
CA ALA A 121 -7.58 8.79 -1.29
C ALA A 121 -8.39 9.40 -2.45
N THR A 122 -8.94 10.60 -2.25
CA THR A 122 -9.55 11.36 -3.33
C THR A 122 -8.45 11.86 -4.24
N ARG A 123 -8.49 11.47 -5.51
CA ARG A 123 -7.68 12.13 -6.53
C ARG A 123 -8.13 13.59 -6.57
N ASN A 124 -7.28 14.51 -6.14
CA ASN A 124 -7.42 15.91 -6.51
C ASN A 124 -7.12 16.02 -8.02
N GLY A 125 -8.09 15.63 -8.82
CA GLY A 125 -8.12 15.94 -10.23
C GLY A 125 -8.49 17.41 -10.32
N SER A 126 -7.55 18.26 -10.71
CA SER A 126 -7.82 19.59 -11.22
C SER A 126 -8.71 19.45 -12.45
N GLY A 127 -10.01 19.58 -12.22
CA GLY A 127 -11.01 19.73 -13.26
C GLY A 127 -11.77 21.02 -12.97
N GLY A 128 -11.20 22.14 -13.41
CA GLY A 128 -11.93 23.38 -13.49
C GLY A 128 -13.12 23.22 -14.42
N GLY A 129 -14.29 23.28 -13.84
CA GLY A 129 -15.56 23.36 -14.53
C GLY A 129 -16.32 24.54 -13.98
N GLN A 130 -15.95 25.73 -14.43
CA GLN A 130 -16.71 26.95 -14.28
C GLN A 130 -17.95 26.81 -15.15
N GLY A 131 -19.09 26.71 -14.53
CA GLY A 131 -20.40 26.73 -15.19
C GLY A 131 -21.36 27.54 -14.33
N GLY A 132 -21.38 28.81 -14.60
CA GLY A 132 -22.26 29.77 -13.94
C GLY A 132 -23.72 29.60 -14.35
N GLY A 133 -24.55 29.92 -13.41
CA GLY A 133 -25.67 30.82 -13.58
C GLY A 133 -27.01 30.32 -13.97
N ARG A 134 -27.95 30.33 -13.14
CA ARG A 134 -29.05 31.30 -13.00
C ARG A 134 -30.26 30.63 -12.38
N PRO A 135 -30.91 31.28 -11.44
CA PRO A 135 -32.20 30.85 -10.93
C PRO A 135 -33.30 31.51 -11.76
N ALA A 136 -34.27 30.75 -12.16
CA ALA A 136 -35.58 31.29 -12.47
C ALA A 136 -36.65 30.25 -12.20
N GLY A 137 -37.56 30.64 -11.38
CA GLY A 137 -38.71 30.18 -10.81
C GLY A 137 -39.78 29.59 -11.73
N GLY A 138 -40.79 28.95 -11.09
CA GLY A 138 -42.06 28.62 -11.69
C GLY A 138 -42.53 27.20 -11.36
N GLN A 139 -43.11 26.97 -10.28
CA GLN A 139 -44.45 26.56 -9.90
C GLN A 139 -45.14 25.39 -10.66
N SER A 140 -45.63 24.48 -9.81
CA SER A 140 -46.81 23.66 -9.88
C SER A 140 -46.77 22.28 -10.52
N GLY A 141 -47.08 21.30 -9.69
CA GLY A 141 -48.18 20.35 -9.86
C GLY A 141 -47.84 19.01 -10.50
N GLY A 142 -48.16 17.96 -9.75
CA GLY A 142 -48.49 16.70 -10.37
C GLY A 142 -47.81 15.46 -9.77
N SER A 143 -48.59 14.79 -9.00
CA SER A 143 -48.43 13.43 -8.49
C SER A 143 -48.04 12.40 -9.56
N GLY A 144 -47.18 11.44 -9.17
CA GLY A 144 -46.96 10.24 -9.98
C GLY A 144 -45.87 9.37 -9.35
N SER A 145 -46.34 8.37 -8.63
CA SER A 145 -45.51 7.28 -8.12
C SER A 145 -44.91 6.47 -9.26
N ALA A 146 -43.67 6.09 -9.13
CA ALA A 146 -43.14 4.79 -9.53
C ALA A 146 -41.66 4.69 -9.16
N GLY A 147 -41.32 3.79 -8.36
CA GLY A 147 -40.28 2.99 -8.01
C GLY A 147 -39.24 2.72 -9.07
N GLY A 148 -37.99 2.98 -8.71
CA GLY A 148 -36.85 2.51 -9.41
C GLY A 148 -35.83 2.18 -8.34
N GLY A 149 -35.82 0.94 -7.91
CA GLY A 149 -34.86 0.40 -6.98
C GLY A 149 -33.50 0.31 -7.67
N ASP A 150 -32.56 1.00 -7.08
CA ASP A 150 -31.13 0.76 -7.36
C ASP A 150 -30.80 -0.61 -6.79
N THR A 151 -30.78 -1.62 -7.67
CA THR A 151 -30.31 -2.95 -7.33
C THR A 151 -28.80 -2.94 -7.26
N ASP A 152 -28.31 -2.95 -6.04
CA ASP A 152 -26.90 -3.23 -5.74
C ASP A 152 -26.55 -4.61 -6.30
N PRO A 153 -25.61 -4.73 -7.28
CA PRO A 153 -25.26 -6.01 -7.87
C PRO A 153 -24.55 -6.99 -6.93
N TRP A 154 -24.29 -6.59 -5.69
CA TRP A 154 -23.68 -7.43 -4.65
C TRP A 154 -24.64 -7.86 -3.53
N ALA A 155 -25.90 -7.43 -3.60
CA ALA A 155 -26.92 -7.95 -2.70
C ALA A 155 -27.45 -9.28 -3.23
N SER A 156 -26.74 -10.36 -3.02
CA SER A 156 -27.27 -11.70 -3.21
C SER A 156 -28.18 -12.06 -2.06
N ASP A 157 -29.43 -12.04 -2.37
CA ASP A 157 -30.50 -12.73 -1.70
C ASP A 157 -30.14 -14.22 -1.54
N GLY A 158 -30.15 -14.73 -0.34
CA GLY A 158 -29.83 -16.12 -0.16
C GLY A 158 -30.09 -16.64 1.23
N GLY A 159 -31.37 -16.82 1.53
CA GLY A 159 -31.73 -17.83 2.50
C GLY A 159 -31.32 -19.21 2.02
N GLY A 160 -30.30 -19.77 2.67
CA GLY A 160 -29.88 -21.13 2.46
C GLY A 160 -29.06 -21.57 3.65
N SER A 161 -29.72 -22.23 4.59
CA SER A 161 -29.05 -22.95 5.67
C SER A 161 -28.22 -24.08 5.06
N TYR A 162 -26.91 -23.92 5.13
CA TYR A 162 -25.99 -25.04 4.99
C TYR A 162 -25.28 -25.24 6.30
N THR A 163 -25.77 -26.23 7.05
CA THR A 163 -24.97 -26.92 8.04
C THR A 163 -24.00 -27.80 7.27
N ASP A 164 -22.78 -27.32 7.13
CA ASP A 164 -21.67 -28.19 6.72
C ASP A 164 -20.55 -27.99 7.71
N GLU A 165 -20.54 -28.85 8.69
CA GLU A 165 -19.49 -29.05 9.65
C GLU A 165 -18.42 -29.87 8.95
N PRO A 166 -17.18 -29.38 8.81
CA PRO A 166 -16.11 -30.18 8.21
C PRO A 166 -15.75 -31.33 9.15
N PRO A 167 -15.60 -32.54 8.65
CA PRO A 167 -15.17 -33.69 9.45
C PRO A 167 -13.67 -33.60 9.71
N PHE A 168 -13.30 -33.24 10.89
CA PHE A 168 -12.18 -33.51 11.80
C PHE A 168 -11.74 -32.31 12.60
#